data_d71dc83c5b38eea749eed35d11c75931
#
_entry.id   d71dc83c5b38eea749eed35d11c75931
#
_cell.length_a   1.000
_cell.length_b   1.000
_cell.length_c   1.000
_cell.angle_alpha   90.00
_cell.angle_beta   90.00
_cell.angle_gamma   90.00
#
_symmetry.space_group_name_H-M   'P 1'
#
loop_
_entity.id
_entity.type
_entity.pdbx_description
1 polymer ?
#
loop_
_entity_poly.entity_id
_entity_poly.type
_entity_poly.pdbx_seq_one_letter_code
_entity_poly.pdbx_strand_id
1 'polypeptide(L)'
;MSFHVKRVTDWDELWQTFEECPFAYPVAGGTDIIPRVNQGIEKHEQFVCLEGLPDMRGVSFEADGSVRIGALTKLVEISENEALAQYGGLREACSRVA
;
A
#
# COMPACT_ATOMS: atom_id res chain seq x y z
N MET A 1 -3.30 24.77 4.75
CA MET A 1 -4.17 23.59 4.73
C MET A 1 -3.77 22.62 5.84
N SER A 2 -4.71 22.21 6.65
CA SER A 2 -4.45 21.20 7.68
C SER A 2 -5.07 19.87 7.27
N PHE A 3 -4.40 18.78 7.61
CA PHE A 3 -4.94 17.45 7.39
C PHE A 3 -4.56 16.55 8.57
N HIS A 4 -5.33 15.48 8.74
CA HIS A 4 -5.13 14.52 9.80
C HIS A 4 -4.72 13.18 9.22
N VAL A 5 -3.73 12.54 9.84
CA VAL A 5 -3.28 11.21 9.45
C VAL A 5 -3.46 10.28 10.64
N LYS A 6 -4.19 9.20 10.45
CA LYS A 6 -4.38 8.17 11.46
C LYS A 6 -3.68 6.89 11.01
N ARG A 7 -2.76 6.39 11.82
CA ARG A 7 -2.11 5.11 11.58
C ARG A 7 -2.89 4.00 12.28
N VAL A 8 -3.38 3.04 11.51
CA VAL A 8 -4.09 1.88 12.04
C VAL A 8 -3.14 0.70 12.14
N THR A 9 -3.32 -0.13 13.18
CA THR A 9 -2.43 -1.26 13.46
C THR A 9 -3.11 -2.61 13.39
N ASP A 10 -4.44 -2.64 13.28
CA ASP A 10 -5.19 -3.86 13.04
C ASP A 10 -6.40 -3.59 12.14
N TRP A 11 -6.96 -4.67 11.61
CA TRP A 11 -8.06 -4.58 10.65
C TRP A 11 -9.35 -4.03 11.26
N ASP A 12 -9.63 -4.35 12.51
CA ASP A 12 -10.83 -3.83 13.19
C ASP A 12 -10.74 -2.32 13.35
N GLU A 13 -9.57 -1.81 13.71
CA GLU A 13 -9.34 -0.37 13.80
C GLU A 13 -9.52 0.30 12.44
N LEU A 14 -9.05 -0.34 11.37
CA LEU A 14 -9.24 0.18 10.02
C LEU A 14 -10.73 0.32 9.67
N TRP A 15 -11.49 -0.75 9.87
CA TRP A 15 -12.92 -0.73 9.55
C TRP A 15 -13.68 0.27 10.39
N GLN A 16 -13.36 0.36 11.68
CA GLN A 16 -13.96 1.35 12.56
C GLN A 16 -13.67 2.77 12.10
N THR A 17 -12.44 3.02 11.67
CA THR A 17 -12.05 4.34 11.17
C THR A 17 -12.86 4.73 9.94
N PHE A 18 -13.08 3.80 9.01
CA PHE A 18 -13.91 4.08 7.83
C PHE A 18 -15.39 4.24 8.17
N GLU A 19 -15.89 3.57 9.22
CA GLU A 19 -17.24 3.79 9.67
C GLU A 19 -17.44 5.20 10.22
N GLU A 20 -16.48 5.68 10.99
CA GLU A 20 -16.52 7.01 11.58
C GLU A 20 -16.22 8.12 10.57
N CYS A 21 -15.40 7.81 9.56
CA CYS A 21 -15.00 8.77 8.55
C CYS A 21 -14.96 8.10 7.17
N PRO A 22 -16.13 7.97 6.49
CA PRO A 22 -16.21 7.26 5.21
C PRO A 22 -15.38 7.89 4.09
N PHE A 23 -15.00 9.16 4.24
CA PHE A 23 -14.24 9.88 3.23
C PHE A 23 -12.74 9.89 3.49
N ALA A 24 -12.25 9.15 4.51
CA ALA A 24 -10.84 9.03 4.77
C ALA A 24 -10.13 8.36 3.59
N TYR A 25 -8.96 8.87 3.22
CA TYR A 25 -8.21 8.38 2.08
C TYR A 25 -7.08 7.46 2.57
N PRO A 26 -7.05 6.19 2.12
CA PRO A 26 -5.99 5.28 2.52
C PRO A 26 -4.67 5.62 1.82
N VAL A 27 -3.59 5.63 2.58
CA VAL A 27 -2.25 5.94 2.07
C VAL A 27 -1.24 4.90 2.53
N ALA A 28 -0.24 4.67 1.69
CA ALA A 28 0.88 3.80 2.00
C ALA A 28 2.16 4.53 1.58
N GLY A 29 2.93 4.99 2.56
CA GLY A 29 4.14 5.75 2.30
C GLY A 29 3.95 7.21 1.90
N GLY A 30 2.80 7.56 1.33
CA GLY A 30 2.47 8.95 0.99
C GLY A 30 3.29 9.58 -0.13
N THR A 31 3.99 8.76 -0.94
CA THR A 31 4.92 9.28 -1.94
C THR A 31 4.25 10.10 -3.04
N ASP A 32 2.99 9.77 -3.37
CA ASP A 32 2.26 10.49 -4.41
C ASP A 32 1.22 11.45 -3.83
N ILE A 33 0.46 10.98 -2.84
CA ILE A 33 -0.69 11.75 -2.34
C ILE A 33 -0.28 13.01 -1.58
N ILE A 34 0.77 12.96 -0.78
CA ILE A 34 1.19 14.10 0.02
C ILE A 34 1.69 15.27 -0.86
N PRO A 35 2.55 15.04 -1.87
CA PRO A 35 2.91 16.12 -2.79
C PRO A 35 1.70 16.71 -3.51
N ARG A 36 0.73 15.89 -3.91
CA ARG A 36 -0.47 16.37 -4.60
C ARG A 36 -1.34 17.23 -3.69
N VAL A 37 -1.47 16.85 -2.42
CA VAL A 37 -2.18 17.66 -1.42
C VAL A 37 -1.49 18.99 -1.22
N ASN A 38 -0.16 19.00 -1.09
CA ASN A 38 0.62 20.20 -0.90
C ASN A 38 0.53 21.16 -2.09
N GLN A 39 0.34 20.62 -3.30
CA GLN A 39 0.17 21.43 -4.50
C GLN A 39 -1.28 21.85 -4.75
N GLY A 40 -2.21 21.45 -3.87
CA GLY A 40 -3.62 21.76 -4.03
C GLY A 40 -4.34 20.94 -5.08
N ILE A 41 -3.69 19.94 -5.66
CA ILE A 41 -4.30 19.05 -6.67
C ILE A 41 -5.32 18.12 -6.02
N GLU A 42 -4.96 17.56 -4.86
CA GLU A 42 -5.84 16.71 -4.09
C GLU A 42 -6.33 17.45 -2.85
N LYS A 43 -7.61 17.29 -2.52
CA LYS A 43 -8.25 18.01 -1.41
C LYS A 43 -8.76 17.08 -0.32
N HIS A 44 -7.97 16.08 0.02
CA HIS A 44 -8.32 15.19 1.12
C HIS A 44 -7.87 15.81 2.45
N GLU A 45 -8.71 15.73 3.45
CA GLU A 45 -8.42 16.28 4.78
C GLU A 45 -8.08 15.20 5.79
N GLN A 46 -8.49 13.96 5.53
CA GLN A 46 -8.24 12.85 6.44
C GLN A 46 -7.62 11.67 5.70
N PHE A 47 -6.57 11.14 6.29
CA PHE A 47 -5.81 10.03 5.73
C PHE A 47 -5.72 8.89 6.71
N VAL A 48 -5.75 7.67 6.21
CA VAL A 48 -5.52 6.46 7.00
C VAL A 48 -4.23 5.81 6.52
N CYS A 49 -3.23 5.75 7.38
CA CYS A 49 -1.95 5.12 7.05
C CYS A 49 -2.06 3.61 7.26
N LEU A 50 -1.82 2.85 6.20
CA LEU A 50 -1.96 1.38 6.20
C LEU A 50 -0.69 0.64 6.59
N GLU A 51 0.43 1.33 6.74
CA GLU A 51 1.73 0.70 6.97
C GLU A 51 1.82 -0.08 8.28
N GLY A 52 0.95 0.22 9.25
CA GLY A 52 0.90 -0.51 10.51
C GLY A 52 0.12 -1.80 10.49
N LEU A 53 -0.59 -2.10 9.41
CA LEU A 53 -1.42 -3.30 9.32
C LEU A 53 -0.56 -4.54 9.12
N PRO A 54 -0.94 -5.69 9.75
CA PRO A 54 -0.24 -6.94 9.53
C PRO A 54 -0.55 -7.52 8.16
N ASP A 55 0.35 -8.39 7.68
CA ASP A 55 0.16 -9.18 6.45
C ASP A 55 0.00 -8.38 5.16
N MET A 56 0.41 -7.11 5.17
CA MET A 56 0.31 -6.24 3.99
C MET A 56 1.60 -6.24 3.17
N ARG A 57 2.67 -6.89 3.63
CA ARG A 57 3.95 -6.96 2.93
C ARG A 57 4.40 -8.39 2.79
N GLY A 58 5.09 -8.66 1.69
CA GLY A 58 5.71 -9.95 1.47
C GLY A 58 5.12 -10.71 0.30
N VAL A 59 5.82 -11.77 -0.07
CA VAL A 59 5.43 -12.67 -1.16
C VAL A 59 5.31 -14.07 -0.58
N SER A 60 4.19 -14.72 -0.81
CA SER A 60 4.00 -16.10 -0.36
C SER A 60 3.46 -16.96 -1.49
N PHE A 61 3.88 -18.23 -1.48
CA PHE A 61 3.51 -19.21 -2.51
C PHE A 61 2.51 -20.19 -1.91
N GLU A 62 1.33 -20.24 -2.50
CA GLU A 62 0.26 -21.09 -2.00
C GLU A 62 0.41 -22.52 -2.50
N ALA A 63 -0.26 -23.47 -1.80
CA ALA A 63 -0.18 -24.88 -2.15
C ALA A 63 -0.77 -25.21 -3.52
N ASP A 64 -1.69 -24.39 -4.01
CA ASP A 64 -2.33 -24.58 -5.32
C ASP A 64 -1.52 -24.03 -6.49
N GLY A 65 -0.34 -23.48 -6.21
CA GLY A 65 0.54 -22.89 -7.23
C GLY A 65 0.35 -21.39 -7.43
N SER A 66 -0.63 -20.77 -6.75
CA SER A 66 -0.82 -19.32 -6.83
C SER A 66 0.18 -18.57 -5.96
N VAL A 67 0.33 -17.28 -6.25
CA VAL A 67 1.23 -16.41 -5.50
C VAL A 67 0.41 -15.28 -4.87
N ARG A 68 0.67 -15.02 -3.58
CA ARG A 68 0.08 -13.89 -2.88
C ARG A 68 1.14 -12.84 -2.67
N ILE A 69 0.86 -11.62 -3.11
CA ILE A 69 1.75 -10.48 -2.91
C ILE A 69 0.99 -9.46 -2.07
N GLY A 70 1.52 -9.10 -0.92
CA GLY A 70 0.89 -8.10 -0.05
C GLY A 70 0.84 -6.73 -0.70
N ALA A 71 -0.23 -6.00 -0.46
CA ALA A 71 -0.49 -4.72 -1.13
C ALA A 71 0.58 -3.65 -0.85
N LEU A 72 1.29 -3.74 0.27
CA LEU A 72 2.35 -2.79 0.63
C LEU A 72 3.75 -3.33 0.35
N THR A 73 3.87 -4.43 -0.40
CA THR A 73 5.16 -4.98 -0.79
C THR A 73 5.86 -4.00 -1.71
N LYS A 74 7.12 -3.71 -1.43
CA LYS A 74 7.89 -2.77 -2.24
C LYS A 74 8.18 -3.35 -3.62
N LEU A 75 8.16 -2.50 -4.64
CA LEU A 75 8.43 -2.94 -6.01
C LEU A 75 9.83 -3.54 -6.15
N VAL A 76 10.82 -3.00 -5.44
CA VAL A 76 12.17 -3.55 -5.46
C VAL A 76 12.21 -4.98 -4.91
N GLU A 77 11.41 -5.28 -3.88
CA GLU A 77 11.34 -6.63 -3.33
C GLU A 77 10.78 -7.63 -4.35
N ILE A 78 9.80 -7.19 -5.15
CA ILE A 78 9.23 -8.03 -6.20
C ILE A 78 10.23 -8.24 -7.33
N SER A 79 10.89 -7.16 -7.77
CA SER A 79 11.83 -7.22 -8.90
C SER A 79 13.06 -8.08 -8.58
N GLU A 80 13.48 -8.14 -7.32
CA GLU A 80 14.64 -8.90 -6.90
C GLU A 80 14.33 -10.31 -6.41
N ASN A 81 13.06 -10.68 -6.33
CA ASN A 81 12.67 -11.99 -5.82
C ASN A 81 12.85 -13.07 -6.88
N GLU A 82 13.89 -13.89 -6.73
CA GLU A 82 14.21 -14.95 -7.70
C GLU A 82 13.14 -16.03 -7.77
N ALA A 83 12.39 -16.25 -6.70
CA ALA A 83 11.30 -17.21 -6.69
C ALA A 83 10.15 -16.79 -7.61
N LEU A 84 10.12 -15.54 -8.06
CA LEU A 84 9.14 -15.03 -9.03
C LEU A 84 9.64 -15.09 -10.47
N ALA A 85 10.71 -15.84 -10.74
CA ALA A 85 11.31 -15.87 -12.08
C ALA A 85 10.33 -16.29 -13.17
N GLN A 86 9.35 -17.14 -12.86
CA GLN A 86 8.33 -17.55 -13.82
C GLN A 86 7.37 -16.42 -14.21
N TYR A 87 7.39 -15.33 -13.45
CA TYR A 87 6.57 -14.15 -13.72
C TYR A 87 7.47 -13.00 -14.20
N GLY A 88 8.24 -13.25 -15.26
CA GLY A 88 9.23 -12.31 -15.76
C GLY A 88 8.68 -10.94 -16.12
N GLY A 89 7.47 -10.87 -16.68
CA GLY A 89 6.84 -9.59 -16.99
C GLY A 89 6.58 -8.75 -15.76
N LEU A 90 6.13 -9.36 -14.67
CA LEU A 90 5.90 -8.69 -13.41
C LEU A 90 7.20 -8.12 -12.83
N ARG A 91 8.26 -8.93 -12.78
CA ARG A 91 9.54 -8.51 -12.24
C ARG A 91 10.13 -7.35 -13.04
N GLU A 92 10.05 -7.44 -14.36
CA GLU A 92 10.56 -6.38 -15.23
C GLU A 92 9.80 -5.08 -15.04
N ALA A 93 8.46 -5.13 -14.97
CA ALA A 93 7.64 -3.96 -14.74
C ALA A 93 8.00 -3.29 -13.41
N CYS A 94 8.15 -4.06 -12.33
CA CYS A 94 8.50 -3.52 -11.02
C CYS A 94 9.88 -2.88 -11.02
N SER A 95 10.84 -3.43 -11.78
CA SER A 95 12.19 -2.87 -11.85
C SER A 95 12.23 -1.52 -12.58
N ARG A 96 11.26 -1.24 -13.43
CA ARG A 96 11.22 -0.01 -14.23
C ARG A 96 10.45 1.14 -13.59
N VAL A 97 9.58 0.84 -12.62
CA VAL A 97 8.73 1.87 -12.03
C VAL A 97 9.47 2.68 -10.97
N ALA A 98 10.40 2.09 -10.27
CA ALA A 98 11.08 2.75 -9.14
C ALA A 98 12.15 3.74 -9.56
#